data_d008db56082c07d8a514f3b98eabb31b
#
_entry.id   d008db56082c07d8a514f3b98eabb31b
#
_cell.length_a   1.000
_cell.length_b   1.000
_cell.length_c   1.000
_cell.angle_alpha   90.00
_cell.angle_beta   90.00
_cell.angle_gamma   90.00
#
_symmetry.space_group_name_H-M   'P 1'
#
loop_
_entity.id
_entity.type
_entity.pdbx_description
1 polymer ?
#
loop_
_entity_poly.entity_id
_entity_poly.type
_entity_poly.pdbx_seq_one_letter_code
_entity_poly.pdbx_strand_id
1 'polypeptide(L)'
;RLTTQLPYDVNIIHVNASEFMVAYLSLGKDVWDYRYNIGYWAWELETFPEEWLPAFKLVDEVWTPSDFVTNTLKKYTDKPVVTVPHCIEPVASAQYGRKHFNLPEDKFLFLIMFNSGSVMERKNPLAAIKAFKQAFLKDEATKNKYKDVGLVIKISESELSADDEKIISS
;
A
#
# COMPACT_ATOMS: atom_id res chain seq x y z
N ARG A 1 18.91 3.80 -15.86
CA ARG A 1 19.93 4.84 -15.95
C ARG A 1 19.26 6.20 -15.74
N LEU A 2 19.72 6.97 -14.76
CA LEU A 2 19.21 8.32 -14.54
C LEU A 2 19.80 9.27 -15.61
N THR A 3 18.98 10.18 -16.10
CA THR A 3 19.37 11.21 -17.07
C THR A 3 18.65 12.52 -16.76
N THR A 4 19.29 13.63 -17.06
CA THR A 4 18.69 14.96 -17.02
C THR A 4 18.13 15.39 -18.39
N GLN A 5 18.33 14.58 -19.43
CA GLN A 5 17.75 14.81 -20.74
C GLN A 5 16.30 14.31 -20.75
N LEU A 6 15.40 15.14 -21.23
CA LEU A 6 13.97 14.87 -21.33
C LEU A 6 13.54 14.87 -22.81
N PRO A 7 13.87 13.81 -23.56
CA PRO A 7 13.70 13.79 -25.03
C PRO A 7 12.24 13.51 -25.47
N TYR A 8 11.30 13.31 -24.52
CA TYR A 8 9.93 12.90 -24.82
C TYR A 8 8.92 14.01 -24.53
N ASP A 9 7.83 14.02 -25.28
CA ASP A 9 6.72 14.98 -25.13
C ASP A 9 5.70 14.55 -24.05
N VAL A 10 5.92 13.42 -23.40
CA VAL A 10 5.07 12.87 -22.34
C VAL A 10 5.88 12.66 -21.08
N ASN A 11 5.38 13.15 -19.97
CA ASN A 11 5.90 12.87 -18.64
C ASN A 11 4.98 11.91 -17.90
N ILE A 12 5.54 10.92 -17.21
CA ILE A 12 4.84 10.11 -16.20
C ILE A 12 5.49 10.44 -14.86
N ILE A 13 4.74 11.10 -13.99
CA ILE A 13 5.21 11.59 -12.69
C ILE A 13 4.62 10.67 -11.62
N HIS A 14 5.47 9.76 -11.11
CA HIS A 14 5.06 8.75 -10.14
C HIS A 14 5.33 9.23 -8.71
N VAL A 15 4.56 10.18 -8.26
CA VAL A 15 4.45 10.65 -6.87
C VAL A 15 2.99 10.94 -6.58
N ASN A 16 2.56 10.80 -5.33
CA ASN A 16 1.17 11.08 -4.96
C ASN A 16 0.83 12.57 -5.08
N ALA A 17 -0.46 12.87 -5.17
CA ALA A 17 -0.96 14.24 -5.27
C ALA A 17 -0.48 15.14 -4.14
N SER A 18 -0.30 14.60 -2.92
CA SER A 18 0.28 15.32 -1.77
C SER A 18 1.66 15.92 -2.04
N GLU A 19 2.48 15.23 -2.82
CA GLU A 19 3.86 15.60 -3.13
C GLU A 19 4.00 16.31 -4.48
N PHE A 20 2.91 16.42 -5.23
CA PHE A 20 2.96 16.87 -6.63
C PHE A 20 3.39 18.32 -6.78
N MET A 21 2.92 19.19 -5.87
CA MET A 21 3.34 20.60 -5.84
C MET A 21 4.83 20.75 -5.50
N VAL A 22 5.33 19.92 -4.58
CA VAL A 22 6.77 19.90 -4.23
C VAL A 22 7.59 19.41 -5.41
N ALA A 23 7.14 18.36 -6.10
CA ALA A 23 7.80 17.86 -7.31
C ALA A 23 7.84 18.94 -8.42
N TYR A 24 6.73 19.65 -8.65
CA TYR A 24 6.66 20.73 -9.62
C TYR A 24 7.69 21.83 -9.34
N LEU A 25 7.74 22.30 -8.08
CA LEU A 25 8.67 23.37 -7.69
C LEU A 25 10.13 22.91 -7.73
N SER A 26 10.39 21.64 -7.37
CA SER A 26 11.76 21.10 -7.30
C SER A 26 12.35 20.79 -8.66
N LEU A 27 11.55 20.29 -9.60
CA LEU A 27 12.02 19.94 -10.94
C LEU A 27 12.11 21.14 -11.89
N GLY A 28 11.39 22.21 -11.57
CA GLY A 28 11.36 23.42 -12.38
C GLY A 28 10.41 23.32 -13.57
N LYS A 29 9.98 24.49 -14.03
CA LYS A 29 8.94 24.65 -15.04
C LYS A 29 9.26 23.97 -16.38
N ASP A 30 10.52 23.97 -16.78
CA ASP A 30 10.98 23.41 -18.07
C ASP A 30 10.72 21.88 -18.19
N VAL A 31 10.55 21.18 -17.07
CA VAL A 31 10.20 19.76 -17.06
C VAL A 31 8.74 19.54 -17.45
N TRP A 32 7.87 20.49 -17.11
CA TRP A 32 6.41 20.37 -17.22
C TRP A 32 5.85 21.02 -18.48
N ASP A 33 6.39 22.16 -18.84
CA ASP A 33 5.90 22.97 -19.96
C ASP A 33 6.05 22.23 -21.30
N TYR A 34 5.04 22.40 -22.15
CA TYR A 34 4.97 21.84 -23.51
C TYR A 34 5.00 20.31 -23.58
N ARG A 35 4.67 19.62 -22.46
CA ARG A 35 4.56 18.17 -22.41
C ARG A 35 3.18 17.74 -21.92
N TYR A 36 2.78 16.55 -22.32
CA TYR A 36 1.62 15.89 -21.75
C TYR A 36 2.00 15.26 -20.40
N ASN A 37 1.44 15.77 -19.32
CA ASN A 37 1.81 15.38 -17.96
C ASN A 37 0.81 14.39 -17.38
N ILE A 38 1.26 13.19 -17.06
CA ILE A 38 0.48 12.14 -16.43
C ILE A 38 0.92 12.00 -14.97
N GLY A 39 -0.01 12.19 -14.04
CA GLY A 39 0.23 11.90 -12.62
C GLY A 39 -0.16 10.46 -12.31
N TYR A 40 0.75 9.67 -11.73
CA TYR A 40 0.41 8.33 -11.24
C TYR A 40 0.19 8.40 -9.73
N TRP A 41 -1.08 8.35 -9.30
CA TRP A 41 -1.51 8.62 -7.93
C TRP A 41 -2.17 7.42 -7.27
N ALA A 42 -1.78 7.13 -6.03
CA ALA A 42 -2.45 6.16 -5.16
C ALA A 42 -3.18 6.88 -4.04
N TRP A 43 -4.32 6.32 -3.64
CA TRP A 43 -5.11 6.82 -2.51
C TRP A 43 -5.95 5.68 -1.92
N GLU A 44 -6.16 5.69 -0.58
CA GLU A 44 -6.79 4.56 0.09
C GLU A 44 -8.18 4.86 0.66
N LEU A 45 -8.68 6.09 0.53
CA LEU A 45 -9.96 6.50 1.10
C LEU A 45 -10.97 6.91 0.00
N GLU A 46 -12.26 6.91 0.35
CA GLU A 46 -13.35 7.27 -0.58
C GLU A 46 -13.45 8.78 -0.85
N THR A 47 -12.84 9.60 0.00
CA THR A 47 -12.79 11.05 -0.14
C THR A 47 -11.36 11.48 -0.41
N PHE A 48 -11.17 12.40 -1.35
CA PHE A 48 -9.86 12.94 -1.69
C PHE A 48 -9.66 14.27 -0.95
N PRO A 49 -8.48 14.54 -0.34
CA PRO A 49 -8.22 15.76 0.40
C PRO A 49 -8.33 17.01 -0.45
N GLU A 50 -9.02 18.02 0.04
CA GLU A 50 -9.23 19.30 -0.68
C GLU A 50 -7.91 20.03 -0.94
N GLU A 51 -6.97 19.96 -0.01
CA GLU A 51 -5.65 20.57 -0.12
C GLU A 51 -4.80 20.02 -1.28
N TRP A 52 -5.15 18.84 -1.82
CA TRP A 52 -4.44 18.24 -2.94
C TRP A 52 -5.11 18.49 -4.30
N LEU A 53 -6.30 19.07 -4.32
CA LEU A 53 -7.01 19.42 -5.56
C LEU A 53 -6.18 20.30 -6.52
N PRO A 54 -5.33 21.22 -6.05
CA PRO A 54 -4.47 21.99 -6.94
C PRO A 54 -3.54 21.16 -7.82
N ALA A 55 -3.19 19.92 -7.40
CA ALA A 55 -2.35 19.01 -8.21
C ALA A 55 -2.99 18.65 -9.55
N PHE A 56 -4.33 18.62 -9.63
CA PHE A 56 -5.01 18.40 -10.91
C PHE A 56 -4.71 19.46 -11.97
N LYS A 57 -4.31 20.67 -11.57
CA LYS A 57 -3.95 21.74 -12.53
C LYS A 57 -2.61 21.49 -13.21
N LEU A 58 -1.78 20.63 -12.65
CA LEU A 58 -0.43 20.32 -13.12
C LEU A 58 -0.36 19.09 -14.02
N VAL A 59 -1.46 18.39 -14.22
CA VAL A 59 -1.53 17.17 -15.05
C VAL A 59 -2.54 17.33 -16.16
N ASP A 60 -2.36 16.59 -17.24
CA ASP A 60 -3.33 16.45 -18.32
C ASP A 60 -4.19 15.19 -18.11
N GLU A 61 -3.62 14.19 -17.46
CA GLU A 61 -4.25 12.90 -17.19
C GLU A 61 -3.77 12.34 -15.84
N VAL A 62 -4.58 11.51 -15.19
CA VAL A 62 -4.21 10.81 -13.96
C VAL A 62 -4.33 9.31 -14.16
N TRP A 63 -3.28 8.58 -13.81
CA TRP A 63 -3.28 7.12 -13.71
C TRP A 63 -3.39 6.70 -12.26
N THR A 64 -4.11 5.62 -12.01
CA THR A 64 -4.33 5.10 -10.67
C THR A 64 -4.19 3.58 -10.64
N PRO A 65 -3.77 2.98 -9.50
CA PRO A 65 -3.50 1.54 -9.43
C PRO A 65 -4.76 0.66 -9.38
N SER A 66 -5.96 1.24 -9.19
CA SER A 66 -7.20 0.47 -9.07
C SER A 66 -8.43 1.27 -9.45
N ASP A 67 -9.51 0.58 -9.79
CA ASP A 67 -10.81 1.20 -10.08
C ASP A 67 -11.39 1.94 -8.86
N PHE A 68 -11.07 1.50 -7.65
CA PHE A 68 -11.46 2.19 -6.42
C PHE A 68 -10.89 3.62 -6.42
N VAL A 69 -9.60 3.78 -6.66
CA VAL A 69 -8.96 5.10 -6.72
C VAL A 69 -9.45 5.90 -7.92
N THR A 70 -9.57 5.28 -9.08
CA THR A 70 -10.11 5.92 -10.29
C THR A 70 -11.49 6.52 -10.03
N ASN A 71 -12.40 5.75 -9.44
CA ASN A 71 -13.78 6.19 -9.16
C ASN A 71 -13.82 7.27 -8.07
N THR A 72 -12.88 7.25 -7.13
CA THR A 72 -12.73 8.31 -6.14
C THR A 72 -12.31 9.61 -6.82
N LEU A 73 -11.24 9.60 -7.61
CA LEU A 73 -10.68 10.81 -8.22
C LEU A 73 -11.57 11.44 -9.28
N LYS A 74 -12.32 10.64 -10.05
CA LYS A 74 -13.31 11.13 -11.03
C LYS A 74 -14.37 12.07 -10.45
N LYS A 75 -14.57 12.06 -9.16
CA LYS A 75 -15.51 12.98 -8.48
C LYS A 75 -14.98 14.42 -8.40
N TYR A 76 -13.68 14.63 -8.61
CA TYR A 76 -12.98 15.89 -8.35
C TYR A 76 -12.37 16.53 -9.59
N THR A 77 -12.47 15.90 -10.76
CA THR A 77 -11.89 16.43 -12.01
C THR A 77 -12.63 15.91 -13.23
N ASP A 78 -12.70 16.74 -14.28
CA ASP A 78 -13.17 16.36 -15.61
C ASP A 78 -12.05 15.81 -16.51
N LYS A 79 -10.80 15.83 -16.03
CA LYS A 79 -9.64 15.29 -16.76
C LYS A 79 -9.72 13.76 -16.84
N PRO A 80 -9.09 13.13 -17.84
CA PRO A 80 -9.01 11.69 -17.91
C PRO A 80 -8.41 11.09 -16.65
N VAL A 81 -9.11 10.13 -16.02
CA VAL A 81 -8.58 9.32 -14.91
C VAL A 81 -8.71 7.86 -15.33
N VAL A 82 -7.58 7.17 -15.45
CA VAL A 82 -7.46 5.83 -16.02
C VAL A 82 -6.89 4.86 -14.99
N THR A 83 -7.48 3.67 -14.92
CA THR A 83 -6.93 2.58 -14.11
C THR A 83 -5.75 1.94 -14.85
N VAL A 84 -4.56 2.03 -14.25
CA VAL A 84 -3.32 1.39 -14.71
C VAL A 84 -2.75 0.62 -13.52
N PRO A 85 -3.09 -0.67 -13.36
CA PRO A 85 -2.62 -1.46 -12.23
C PRO A 85 -1.10 -1.59 -12.18
N HIS A 86 -0.55 -1.75 -10.97
CA HIS A 86 0.86 -2.08 -10.82
C HIS A 86 1.17 -3.41 -11.53
N CYS A 87 2.16 -3.39 -12.39
CA CYS A 87 2.69 -4.62 -12.99
C CYS A 87 3.55 -5.33 -11.94
N ILE A 88 3.03 -6.39 -11.35
CA ILE A 88 3.74 -7.20 -10.35
C ILE A 88 3.94 -8.60 -10.95
N GLU A 89 5.20 -8.95 -11.19
CA GLU A 89 5.59 -10.30 -11.57
C GLU A 89 6.31 -10.95 -10.38
N PRO A 90 5.59 -11.76 -9.56
CA PRO A 90 6.22 -12.40 -8.41
C PRO A 90 7.18 -13.48 -8.87
N VAL A 91 8.46 -13.34 -8.52
CA VAL A 91 9.46 -14.40 -8.70
C VAL A 91 9.37 -15.34 -7.51
N ALA A 92 8.64 -16.44 -7.65
CA ALA A 92 8.63 -17.49 -6.66
C ALA A 92 9.95 -18.26 -6.68
N SER A 93 10.66 -18.28 -5.56
CA SER A 93 11.87 -19.10 -5.41
C SER A 93 11.53 -20.35 -4.61
N ALA A 94 11.76 -21.52 -5.19
CA ALA A 94 11.51 -22.81 -4.53
C ALA A 94 12.36 -23.01 -3.26
N GLN A 95 13.41 -22.21 -3.06
CA GLN A 95 14.24 -22.27 -1.85
C GLN A 95 13.61 -21.62 -0.62
N TYR A 96 12.56 -20.77 -0.80
CA TYR A 96 11.90 -20.03 0.28
C TYR A 96 10.57 -20.68 0.69
N GLY A 97 10.65 -21.89 1.24
CA GLY A 97 9.50 -22.57 1.84
C GLY A 97 9.33 -22.25 3.34
N ARG A 98 8.33 -22.88 3.97
CA ARG A 98 8.04 -22.73 5.40
C ARG A 98 9.25 -23.00 6.28
N LYS A 99 10.04 -24.01 5.95
CA LYS A 99 11.27 -24.38 6.67
C LYS A 99 12.28 -23.23 6.70
N HIS A 100 12.42 -22.47 5.62
CA HIS A 100 13.31 -21.32 5.56
C HIS A 100 12.93 -20.23 6.58
N PHE A 101 11.65 -20.07 6.83
CA PHE A 101 11.10 -19.07 7.78
C PHE A 101 10.80 -19.66 9.17
N ASN A 102 11.25 -20.87 9.48
CA ASN A 102 10.95 -21.58 10.72
C ASN A 102 9.45 -21.68 11.03
N LEU A 103 8.62 -21.84 10.01
CA LEU A 103 7.18 -21.98 10.13
C LEU A 103 6.78 -23.45 10.21
N PRO A 104 5.73 -23.82 11.01
CA PRO A 104 5.22 -25.18 11.08
C PRO A 104 4.79 -25.70 9.71
N GLU A 105 5.22 -26.92 9.35
CA GLU A 105 4.85 -27.57 8.09
C GLU A 105 3.45 -28.19 8.13
N ASP A 106 3.01 -28.60 9.32
CA ASP A 106 1.80 -29.37 9.61
C ASP A 106 0.59 -28.52 9.99
N LYS A 107 0.72 -27.19 9.99
CA LYS A 107 -0.37 -26.28 10.37
C LYS A 107 -0.94 -25.53 9.20
N PHE A 108 -2.25 -25.23 9.27
CA PHE A 108 -2.85 -24.18 8.45
C PHE A 108 -2.51 -22.82 9.05
N LEU A 109 -1.84 -21.97 8.27
CA LEU A 109 -1.35 -20.68 8.75
C LEU A 109 -2.12 -19.54 8.12
N PHE A 110 -2.74 -18.72 8.95
CA PHE A 110 -3.18 -17.38 8.57
C PHE A 110 -1.98 -16.44 8.58
N LEU A 111 -1.88 -15.56 7.59
CA LEU A 111 -0.80 -14.56 7.50
C LEU A 111 -1.38 -13.15 7.58
N ILE A 112 -0.88 -12.36 8.52
CA ILE A 112 -1.10 -10.91 8.59
C ILE A 112 0.22 -10.22 8.25
N MET A 113 0.15 -9.22 7.37
CA MET A 113 1.33 -8.43 7.01
C MET A 113 1.02 -6.94 7.13
N PHE A 114 1.92 -6.20 7.76
CA PHE A 114 1.85 -4.73 7.79
C PHE A 114 3.23 -4.11 7.97
N ASN A 115 3.30 -2.79 7.73
CA ASN A 115 4.49 -2.00 7.98
C ASN A 115 4.24 -1.18 9.25
N SER A 116 5.14 -1.24 10.23
CA SER A 116 5.04 -0.50 11.50
C SER A 116 5.16 1.02 11.32
N GLY A 117 5.86 1.48 10.28
CA GLY A 117 5.92 2.89 9.91
C GLY A 117 4.65 3.43 9.24
N SER A 118 3.63 2.58 9.02
CA SER A 118 2.33 2.98 8.48
C SER A 118 1.32 3.25 9.59
N VAL A 119 0.21 3.93 9.26
CA VAL A 119 -0.89 4.18 10.20
C VAL A 119 -1.49 2.85 10.66
N MET A 120 -1.28 2.49 11.92
CA MET A 120 -1.69 1.21 12.53
C MET A 120 -3.20 1.02 12.49
N GLU A 121 -3.97 2.08 12.72
CA GLU A 121 -5.44 2.06 12.68
C GLU A 121 -5.95 1.63 11.30
N ARG A 122 -5.34 2.09 10.24
CA ARG A 122 -5.70 1.74 8.86
C ARG A 122 -5.38 0.28 8.54
N LYS A 123 -4.25 -0.22 8.99
CA LYS A 123 -3.83 -1.63 8.78
C LYS A 123 -4.56 -2.59 9.72
N ASN A 124 -5.00 -2.10 10.87
CA ASN A 124 -5.82 -2.77 11.86
C ASN A 124 -5.37 -4.20 12.24
N PRO A 125 -4.08 -4.43 12.52
CA PRO A 125 -3.58 -5.75 12.86
C PRO A 125 -4.21 -6.30 14.15
N LEU A 126 -4.58 -5.41 15.08
CA LEU A 126 -5.19 -5.79 16.36
C LEU A 126 -6.56 -6.44 16.18
N ALA A 127 -7.40 -5.91 15.26
CA ALA A 127 -8.69 -6.54 14.97
C ALA A 127 -8.50 -7.94 14.35
N ALA A 128 -7.50 -8.11 13.49
CA ALA A 128 -7.19 -9.41 12.90
C ALA A 128 -6.70 -10.42 13.97
N ILE A 129 -5.83 -10.00 14.89
CA ILE A 129 -5.38 -10.83 16.03
C ILE A 129 -6.57 -11.18 16.94
N LYS A 130 -7.40 -10.20 17.27
CA LYS A 130 -8.60 -10.43 18.10
C LYS A 130 -9.58 -11.38 17.43
N ALA A 131 -9.81 -11.24 16.14
CA ALA A 131 -10.67 -12.14 15.38
C ALA A 131 -10.11 -13.58 15.39
N PHE A 132 -8.80 -13.74 15.18
CA PHE A 132 -8.15 -15.05 15.26
C PHE A 132 -8.29 -15.68 16.65
N LYS A 133 -8.00 -14.93 17.71
CA LYS A 133 -8.16 -15.40 19.09
C LYS A 133 -9.61 -15.82 19.39
N GLN A 134 -10.57 -15.02 18.98
CA GLN A 134 -11.99 -15.32 19.18
C GLN A 134 -12.45 -16.55 18.39
N ALA A 135 -11.93 -16.77 17.19
CA ALA A 135 -12.30 -17.91 16.36
C ALA A 135 -11.65 -19.22 16.82
N PHE A 136 -10.38 -19.19 17.23
CA PHE A 136 -9.56 -20.38 17.39
C PHE A 136 -9.03 -20.59 18.81
N LEU A 137 -9.03 -19.60 19.68
CA LEU A 137 -8.38 -19.64 20.99
C LEU A 137 -9.30 -19.21 22.14
N LYS A 138 -10.61 -19.08 21.93
CA LYS A 138 -11.54 -18.53 22.94
C LYS A 138 -11.63 -19.37 24.21
N ASP A 139 -11.48 -20.71 24.13
CA ASP A 139 -11.53 -21.65 25.23
C ASP A 139 -10.69 -22.88 24.90
N GLU A 140 -10.44 -23.75 25.92
CA GLU A 140 -9.58 -24.92 25.74
C GLU A 140 -10.16 -25.95 24.75
N ALA A 141 -11.48 -26.09 24.68
CA ALA A 141 -12.13 -27.00 23.72
C ALA A 141 -11.88 -26.52 22.27
N THR A 142 -11.99 -25.20 22.02
CA THR A 142 -11.72 -24.61 20.75
C THR A 142 -10.25 -24.70 20.35
N LYS A 143 -9.32 -24.46 21.28
CA LYS A 143 -7.87 -24.65 21.06
C LYS A 143 -7.53 -26.08 20.67
N ASN A 144 -8.09 -27.07 21.38
CA ASN A 144 -7.86 -28.48 21.08
C ASN A 144 -8.44 -28.90 19.73
N LYS A 145 -9.62 -28.37 19.36
CA LYS A 145 -10.25 -28.64 18.08
C LYS A 145 -9.44 -28.07 16.88
N TYR A 146 -8.81 -26.91 17.04
CA TYR A 146 -8.08 -26.20 16.01
C TYR A 146 -6.56 -26.13 16.27
N LYS A 147 -6.00 -27.16 16.90
CA LYS A 147 -4.56 -27.26 17.24
C LYS A 147 -3.64 -27.12 16.02
N ASP A 148 -4.15 -27.48 14.84
CA ASP A 148 -3.41 -27.44 13.57
C ASP A 148 -3.59 -26.09 12.82
N VAL A 149 -4.12 -25.07 13.51
CA VAL A 149 -4.26 -23.70 12.97
C VAL A 149 -3.27 -22.78 13.69
N GLY A 150 -2.66 -21.87 12.94
CA GLY A 150 -1.72 -20.89 13.49
C GLY A 150 -1.88 -19.50 12.85
N LEU A 151 -1.37 -18.48 13.53
CA LEU A 151 -1.29 -17.12 13.03
C LEU A 151 0.17 -16.72 12.90
N VAL A 152 0.53 -16.22 11.73
CA VAL A 152 1.84 -15.64 11.44
C VAL A 152 1.65 -14.13 11.25
N ILE A 153 2.45 -13.34 11.93
CA ILE A 153 2.45 -11.89 11.80
C ILE A 153 3.79 -11.48 11.22
N LYS A 154 3.78 -10.94 9.99
CA LYS A 154 4.96 -10.38 9.35
C LYS A 154 4.92 -8.87 9.46
N ILE A 155 5.92 -8.30 10.10
CA ILE A 155 6.08 -6.86 10.27
C ILE A 155 7.32 -6.43 9.46
N SER A 156 7.17 -5.39 8.64
CA SER A 156 8.30 -4.75 7.95
C SER A 156 8.60 -3.41 8.63
N GLU A 157 9.89 -3.12 8.75
CA GLU A 157 10.47 -2.05 9.57
C GLU A 157 10.42 -2.35 11.07
N SER A 158 11.51 -2.03 11.76
CA SER A 158 11.96 -2.79 12.92
C SER A 158 11.63 -2.21 14.28
N GLU A 159 10.86 -1.15 14.39
CA GLU A 159 10.53 -0.58 15.69
C GLU A 159 9.01 -0.51 15.88
N LEU A 160 8.49 -1.58 16.46
CA LEU A 160 7.20 -1.49 17.15
C LEU A 160 7.38 -0.64 18.40
N SER A 161 6.40 0.18 18.72
CA SER A 161 6.37 0.79 20.04
C SER A 161 6.26 -0.30 21.11
N ALA A 162 6.75 -0.07 22.31
CA ALA A 162 6.62 -1.03 23.41
C ALA A 162 5.16 -1.41 23.72
N ASP A 163 4.23 -0.53 23.39
CA ASP A 163 2.79 -0.77 23.54
C ASP A 163 2.27 -1.70 22.43
N ASP A 164 2.73 -1.53 21.18
CA ASP A 164 2.36 -2.42 20.07
C ASP A 164 2.92 -3.82 20.27
N GLU A 165 4.15 -3.97 20.78
CA GLU A 165 4.73 -5.28 21.13
C GLU A 165 3.91 -6.00 22.21
N LYS A 166 3.47 -5.30 23.25
CA LYS A 166 2.61 -5.88 24.27
C LYS A 166 1.28 -6.38 23.72
N ILE A 167 0.68 -5.61 22.81
CA ILE A 167 -0.62 -5.92 22.23
C ILE A 167 -0.51 -7.13 21.28
N ILE A 168 0.59 -7.23 20.53
CA ILE A 168 0.84 -8.35 19.61
C ILE A 168 1.18 -9.63 20.36
N SER A 169 1.88 -9.53 21.51
CA SER A 169 2.31 -10.67 22.34
C SER A 169 1.30 -11.11 23.39
N SER A 170 0.26 -10.35 23.68
CA SER A 170 -0.82 -10.68 24.61
C SER A 170 -1.85 -11.65 24.00
#